data_bc7a9e96a4da4aa0fd256da982555b29
#
_entry.id   bc7a9e96a4da4aa0fd256da982555b29
#
_cell.length_a   1.000
_cell.length_b   1.000
_cell.length_c   1.000
_cell.angle_alpha   90.00
_cell.angle_beta   90.00
_cell.angle_gamma   90.00
#
_symmetry.space_group_name_H-M   'P 1'
#
loop_
_entity.id
_entity.type
_entity.pdbx_description
1 polymer ?
#
loop_
_entity_poly.entity_id
_entity_poly.type
_entity_poly.pdbx_seq_one_letter_code
_entity_poly.pdbx_strand_id
1 'polypeptide(L)'
;MKAIAINGSPRKGGNTEHLLKQVLAPLTAAGWDTEFVQVGGKHIEGCKACYHCFDTKDARCGQKQDGFNDCMEKMVAADAIILGTPTYFTDVSAEMKALLDHSGLVSVANGGLFRGKIGAAVVAVRRGGGTHAFDTINHMFLMSGVIVPGSTYWNPGFGREKGEVDKDDEAARNMADLGQTIAWLGEAIHNHANRRAAACVRE
;
A
#
# COMPACT_ATOMS: atom_id res chain seq x y z
N MET A 1 6.71 7.63 13.59
CA MET A 1 6.63 6.92 12.29
C MET A 1 5.29 7.22 11.63
N LYS A 2 5.22 7.16 10.30
CA LYS A 2 4.01 7.46 9.52
C LYS A 2 3.57 6.23 8.71
N ALA A 3 2.27 5.89 8.75
CA ALA A 3 1.66 4.87 7.92
C ALA A 3 0.58 5.48 7.02
N ILE A 4 0.57 5.10 5.76
CA ILE A 4 -0.46 5.50 4.81
C ILE A 4 -1.25 4.26 4.33
N ALA A 5 -2.57 4.32 4.43
CA ALA A 5 -3.47 3.35 3.84
C ALA A 5 -4.16 3.93 2.61
N ILE A 6 -4.01 3.29 1.46
CA ILE A 6 -4.55 3.76 0.19
C ILE A 6 -5.67 2.82 -0.27
N ASN A 7 -6.86 3.36 -0.41
CA ASN A 7 -8.06 2.62 -0.80
C ASN A 7 -8.32 2.72 -2.31
N GLY A 8 -8.14 1.61 -3.03
CA GLY A 8 -8.47 1.46 -4.44
C GLY A 8 -9.94 1.15 -4.74
N SER A 9 -10.78 1.00 -3.70
CA SER A 9 -12.21 0.76 -3.91
C SER A 9 -12.97 2.05 -4.19
N PRO A 10 -13.78 2.14 -5.25
CA PRO A 10 -14.64 3.29 -5.51
C PRO A 10 -15.82 3.39 -4.52
N ARG A 11 -16.12 2.32 -3.78
CA ARG A 11 -17.23 2.26 -2.84
C ARG A 11 -16.82 2.86 -1.49
N LYS A 12 -17.17 4.12 -1.22
CA LYS A 12 -16.98 4.76 0.09
C LYS A 12 -17.73 3.97 1.17
N GLY A 13 -17.09 3.75 2.32
CA GLY A 13 -17.61 2.87 3.39
C GLY A 13 -17.76 1.41 2.92
N GLY A 14 -16.97 0.98 1.94
CA GLY A 14 -16.95 -0.39 1.44
C GLY A 14 -16.01 -1.30 2.22
N ASN A 15 -16.05 -2.60 1.94
CA ASN A 15 -15.29 -3.62 2.67
C ASN A 15 -13.78 -3.35 2.69
N THR A 16 -13.20 -2.84 1.58
CA THR A 16 -11.78 -2.49 1.54
C THR A 16 -11.43 -1.39 2.54
N GLU A 17 -12.28 -0.38 2.70
CA GLU A 17 -12.07 0.68 3.67
C GLU A 17 -12.13 0.14 5.11
N HIS A 18 -13.07 -0.77 5.42
CA HIS A 18 -13.18 -1.41 6.73
C HIS A 18 -11.91 -2.19 7.06
N LEU A 19 -11.42 -3.04 6.15
CA LEU A 19 -10.18 -3.80 6.34
C LEU A 19 -8.98 -2.88 6.57
N LEU A 20 -8.81 -1.83 5.75
CA LEU A 20 -7.71 -0.89 5.91
C LEU A 20 -7.75 -0.18 7.27
N LYS A 21 -8.94 0.21 7.75
CA LYS A 21 -9.10 0.81 9.09
C LYS A 21 -8.75 -0.17 10.21
N GLN A 22 -9.05 -1.45 10.03
CA GLN A 22 -8.66 -2.50 10.99
C GLN A 22 -7.14 -2.66 11.07
N VAL A 23 -6.40 -2.52 9.94
CA VAL A 23 -4.92 -2.50 9.95
C VAL A 23 -4.38 -1.22 10.59
N LEU A 24 -4.99 -0.06 10.33
CA LEU A 24 -4.52 1.21 10.88
C LEU A 24 -4.75 1.34 12.40
N ALA A 25 -5.78 0.68 12.95
CA ALA A 25 -6.12 0.82 14.37
C ALA A 25 -4.98 0.44 15.32
N PRO A 26 -4.31 -0.73 15.19
CA PRO A 26 -3.13 -1.06 16.02
C PRO A 26 -1.95 -0.10 15.82
N LEU A 27 -1.74 0.40 14.59
CA LEU A 27 -0.69 1.38 14.32
C LEU A 27 -0.94 2.70 15.05
N THR A 28 -2.19 3.20 14.99
CA THR A 28 -2.59 4.39 15.73
C THR A 28 -2.42 4.18 17.25
N ALA A 29 -2.80 3.01 17.77
CA ALA A 29 -2.62 2.66 19.19
C ALA A 29 -1.15 2.60 19.59
N ALA A 30 -0.25 2.22 18.68
CA ALA A 30 1.20 2.23 18.85
C ALA A 30 1.83 3.63 18.64
N GLY A 31 1.04 4.69 18.48
CA GLY A 31 1.51 6.08 18.35
C GLY A 31 2.02 6.46 16.96
N TRP A 32 1.68 5.71 15.92
CA TRP A 32 1.98 6.09 14.54
C TRP A 32 1.05 7.21 14.06
N ASP A 33 1.60 8.13 13.26
CA ASP A 33 0.79 9.03 12.44
C ASP A 33 0.17 8.24 11.29
N THR A 34 -1.16 8.10 11.28
CA THR A 34 -1.86 7.27 10.30
C THR A 34 -2.70 8.12 9.37
N GLU A 35 -2.55 7.91 8.06
CA GLU A 35 -3.31 8.62 7.04
C GLU A 35 -4.08 7.64 6.15
N PHE A 36 -5.34 7.98 5.86
CA PHE A 36 -6.18 7.24 4.92
C PHE A 36 -6.40 8.04 3.64
N VAL A 37 -6.09 7.46 2.49
CA VAL A 37 -6.22 8.10 1.17
C VAL A 37 -7.14 7.28 0.28
N GLN A 38 -8.18 7.94 -0.23
CA GLN A 38 -9.12 7.38 -1.20
C GLN A 38 -8.62 7.66 -2.62
N VAL A 39 -8.32 6.61 -3.41
CA VAL A 39 -7.99 6.72 -4.84
C VAL A 39 -9.06 6.08 -5.72
N GLY A 40 -9.71 5.03 -5.26
CA GLY A 40 -10.82 4.40 -5.99
C GLY A 40 -11.96 5.38 -6.26
N GLY A 41 -12.47 5.36 -7.48
CA GLY A 41 -13.48 6.31 -7.96
C GLY A 41 -12.96 7.70 -8.29
N LYS A 42 -11.64 7.94 -8.16
CA LYS A 42 -10.98 9.13 -8.69
C LYS A 42 -10.39 8.85 -10.06
N HIS A 43 -10.22 9.91 -10.85
CA HIS A 43 -9.54 9.76 -12.12
C HIS A 43 -8.02 9.65 -11.87
N ILE A 44 -7.45 8.48 -12.18
CA ILE A 44 -6.02 8.25 -12.29
C ILE A 44 -5.80 7.62 -13.66
N GLU A 45 -5.09 8.31 -14.54
CA GLU A 45 -4.77 7.77 -15.87
C GLU A 45 -3.76 6.63 -15.76
N GLY A 46 -3.73 5.74 -16.74
CA GLY A 46 -2.67 4.73 -16.86
C GLY A 46 -1.31 5.35 -17.22
N CYS A 47 -0.24 4.71 -16.85
CA CYS A 47 1.12 5.15 -17.21
C CYS A 47 1.29 5.14 -18.74
N LYS A 48 1.71 6.28 -19.34
CA LYS A 48 1.93 6.44 -20.78
C LYS A 48 3.36 6.07 -21.20
N ALA A 49 4.18 5.57 -20.30
CA ALA A 49 5.60 5.24 -20.56
C ALA A 49 6.37 6.39 -21.25
N CYS A 50 6.08 7.63 -20.88
CA CYS A 50 6.72 8.82 -21.47
C CYS A 50 8.12 9.08 -20.92
N TYR A 51 8.56 8.36 -19.89
CA TYR A 51 9.85 8.45 -19.22
C TYR A 51 10.22 9.83 -18.63
N HIS A 52 9.29 10.76 -18.55
CA HIS A 52 9.51 12.09 -17.96
C HIS A 52 10.11 12.00 -16.53
N CYS A 53 9.66 11.03 -15.72
CA CYS A 53 10.20 10.80 -14.38
C CYS A 53 11.69 10.39 -14.35
N PHE A 54 12.23 9.83 -15.43
CA PHE A 54 13.66 9.53 -15.58
C PHE A 54 14.49 10.76 -15.95
N ASP A 55 13.88 11.72 -16.66
CA ASP A 55 14.54 12.94 -17.07
C ASP A 55 14.60 13.96 -15.93
N THR A 56 13.46 14.16 -15.24
CA THR A 56 13.33 15.18 -14.17
C THR A 56 13.86 14.72 -12.82
N LYS A 57 13.66 13.45 -12.47
CA LYS A 57 14.06 12.85 -11.18
C LYS A 57 13.60 13.67 -9.96
N ASP A 58 12.38 14.20 -10.05
CA ASP A 58 11.75 15.04 -9.01
C ASP A 58 10.74 14.27 -8.14
N ALA A 59 10.77 12.93 -8.20
CA ALA A 59 9.84 12.04 -7.55
C ALA A 59 8.37 12.21 -7.99
N ARG A 60 8.13 12.75 -9.18
CA ARG A 60 6.80 13.05 -9.73
C ARG A 60 6.59 12.42 -11.09
N CYS A 61 5.31 12.20 -11.43
CA CYS A 61 4.89 11.87 -12.79
C CYS A 61 4.64 13.16 -13.58
N GLY A 62 5.01 13.19 -14.86
CA GLY A 62 4.73 14.32 -15.74
C GLY A 62 3.26 14.51 -16.10
N GLN A 63 2.39 13.54 -15.81
CA GLN A 63 0.95 13.66 -15.96
C GLN A 63 0.40 14.48 -14.77
N LYS A 64 -0.21 15.66 -15.06
CA LYS A 64 -0.46 16.67 -14.02
C LYS A 64 -1.92 16.76 -13.54
N GLN A 65 -2.85 16.02 -14.15
CA GLN A 65 -4.30 16.30 -13.99
C GLN A 65 -5.05 15.29 -13.14
N ASP A 66 -4.36 14.33 -12.54
CA ASP A 66 -4.93 13.37 -11.63
C ASP A 66 -4.31 13.52 -10.23
N GLY A 67 -4.95 13.03 -9.22
CA GLY A 67 -4.43 13.10 -7.83
C GLY A 67 -3.22 12.17 -7.56
N PHE A 68 -2.55 11.65 -8.59
CA PHE A 68 -1.45 10.71 -8.44
C PHE A 68 -0.26 11.31 -7.70
N ASN A 69 0.22 12.50 -8.14
CA ASN A 69 1.41 13.12 -7.56
C ASN A 69 1.24 13.45 -6.06
N ASP A 70 0.04 13.85 -5.64
CA ASP A 70 -0.25 14.08 -4.22
C ASP A 70 -0.22 12.76 -3.43
N CYS A 71 -0.71 11.67 -4.03
CA CYS A 71 -0.63 10.34 -3.42
C CYS A 71 0.81 9.84 -3.37
N MET A 72 1.59 10.04 -4.43
CA MET A 72 3.01 9.65 -4.51
C MET A 72 3.85 10.36 -3.45
N GLU A 73 3.66 11.65 -3.24
CA GLU A 73 4.35 12.42 -2.22
C GLU A 73 4.09 11.85 -0.81
N LYS A 74 2.83 11.48 -0.52
CA LYS A 74 2.46 10.84 0.75
C LYS A 74 3.07 9.45 0.90
N MET A 75 3.13 8.65 -0.17
CA MET A 75 3.79 7.34 -0.16
C MET A 75 5.29 7.48 0.11
N VAL A 76 5.93 8.48 -0.48
CA VAL A 76 7.37 8.75 -0.26
C VAL A 76 7.63 9.19 1.19
N ALA A 77 6.75 9.97 1.78
CA ALA A 77 6.88 10.46 3.16
C ALA A 77 6.56 9.39 4.23
N ALA A 78 5.88 8.31 3.88
CA ALA A 78 5.48 7.26 4.81
C ALA A 78 6.60 6.25 5.08
N ASP A 79 6.62 5.69 6.29
CA ASP A 79 7.46 4.53 6.69
C ASP A 79 6.79 3.22 6.31
N ALA A 80 5.44 3.18 6.33
CA ALA A 80 4.64 2.03 5.93
C ALA A 80 3.56 2.42 4.92
N ILE A 81 3.40 1.60 3.86
CA ILE A 81 2.44 1.78 2.77
C ILE A 81 1.51 0.58 2.74
N ILE A 82 0.24 0.79 3.08
CA ILE A 82 -0.79 -0.25 3.04
C ILE A 82 -1.69 0.01 1.83
N LEU A 83 -1.72 -0.92 0.87
CA LEU A 83 -2.52 -0.81 -0.35
C LEU A 83 -3.73 -1.74 -0.26
N GLY A 84 -4.92 -1.16 -0.30
CA GLY A 84 -6.18 -1.90 -0.25
C GLY A 84 -6.94 -1.84 -1.57
N THR A 85 -7.40 -2.98 -2.06
CA THR A 85 -8.17 -3.10 -3.30
C THR A 85 -9.36 -4.04 -3.15
N PRO A 86 -10.48 -3.82 -3.84
CA PRO A 86 -11.44 -4.88 -4.07
C PRO A 86 -10.91 -5.81 -5.16
N THR A 87 -11.35 -7.07 -5.15
CA THR A 87 -11.13 -7.95 -6.31
C THR A 87 -12.15 -7.61 -7.40
N TYR A 88 -11.68 -7.01 -8.48
CA TYR A 88 -12.48 -6.69 -9.65
C TYR A 88 -12.01 -7.52 -10.85
N PHE A 89 -12.90 -8.37 -11.34
CA PHE A 89 -12.59 -9.28 -12.46
C PHE A 89 -11.27 -10.04 -12.28
N THR A 90 -11.10 -10.62 -11.09
CA THR A 90 -9.94 -11.43 -10.65
C THR A 90 -8.69 -10.68 -10.24
N ASP A 91 -8.58 -9.37 -10.43
CA ASP A 91 -7.41 -8.57 -10.10
C ASP A 91 -7.77 -7.32 -9.30
N VAL A 92 -6.82 -6.43 -9.10
CA VAL A 92 -6.99 -5.12 -8.45
C VAL A 92 -7.92 -4.22 -9.24
N SER A 93 -8.47 -3.17 -8.62
CA SER A 93 -9.22 -2.14 -9.34
C SER A 93 -8.35 -1.39 -10.35
N ALA A 94 -8.96 -0.80 -11.37
CA ALA A 94 -8.25 -0.06 -12.40
C ALA A 94 -7.42 1.10 -11.83
N GLU A 95 -7.98 1.82 -10.85
CA GLU A 95 -7.30 2.94 -10.18
C GLU A 95 -6.10 2.45 -9.35
N MET A 96 -6.24 1.28 -8.68
CA MET A 96 -5.11 0.67 -7.98
C MET A 96 -4.03 0.25 -8.97
N LYS A 97 -4.38 -0.37 -10.10
CA LYS A 97 -3.38 -0.75 -11.10
C LYS A 97 -2.65 0.46 -11.68
N ALA A 98 -3.38 1.53 -12.00
CA ALA A 98 -2.76 2.78 -12.45
C ALA A 98 -1.82 3.36 -11.39
N LEU A 99 -2.20 3.33 -10.11
CA LEU A 99 -1.33 3.76 -9.01
C LEU A 99 -0.05 2.91 -8.92
N LEU A 100 -0.16 1.57 -9.01
CA LEU A 100 0.99 0.66 -8.95
C LEU A 100 1.98 0.93 -10.10
N ASP A 101 1.50 1.07 -11.33
CA ASP A 101 2.34 1.28 -12.51
C ASP A 101 3.09 2.61 -12.44
N HIS A 102 2.40 3.68 -12.06
CA HIS A 102 3.02 4.99 -11.93
C HIS A 102 4.03 5.03 -10.78
N SER A 103 3.61 4.60 -9.57
CA SER A 103 4.45 4.71 -8.38
C SER A 103 5.69 3.83 -8.47
N GLY A 104 5.57 2.63 -9.03
CA GLY A 104 6.70 1.75 -9.30
C GLY A 104 7.72 2.39 -10.25
N LEU A 105 7.24 2.92 -11.40
CA LEU A 105 8.13 3.54 -12.39
C LEU A 105 8.79 4.83 -11.86
N VAL A 106 8.02 5.70 -11.18
CA VAL A 106 8.57 6.91 -10.54
C VAL A 106 9.59 6.55 -9.47
N SER A 107 9.32 5.52 -8.65
CA SER A 107 10.26 5.05 -7.64
C SER A 107 11.58 4.58 -8.26
N VAL A 108 11.53 3.74 -9.29
CA VAL A 108 12.73 3.25 -10.00
C VAL A 108 13.52 4.39 -10.63
N ALA A 109 12.84 5.33 -11.30
CA ALA A 109 13.46 6.49 -11.94
C ALA A 109 14.23 7.39 -10.95
N ASN A 110 13.82 7.39 -9.69
CA ASN A 110 14.39 8.23 -8.64
C ASN A 110 15.24 7.42 -7.62
N GLY A 111 15.85 6.31 -8.04
CA GLY A 111 16.79 5.55 -7.22
C GLY A 111 16.15 4.62 -6.19
N GLY A 112 14.85 4.30 -6.34
CA GLY A 112 14.16 3.34 -5.47
C GLY A 112 13.58 3.98 -4.20
N LEU A 113 12.67 4.96 -4.37
CA LEU A 113 12.07 5.75 -3.28
C LEU A 113 11.35 4.92 -2.21
N PHE A 114 10.96 3.68 -2.52
CA PHE A 114 10.26 2.79 -1.59
C PHE A 114 11.17 1.77 -0.92
N ARG A 115 12.45 1.71 -1.31
CA ARG A 115 13.39 0.73 -0.78
C ARG A 115 13.49 0.82 0.75
N GLY A 116 13.29 -0.33 1.41
CA GLY A 116 13.39 -0.47 2.86
C GLY A 116 12.17 0.03 3.65
N LYS A 117 11.13 0.59 3.00
CA LYS A 117 9.84 0.85 3.62
C LYS A 117 9.10 -0.47 3.87
N ILE A 118 8.08 -0.43 4.73
CA ILE A 118 7.19 -1.56 4.98
C ILE A 118 5.99 -1.46 4.04
N GLY A 119 5.59 -2.57 3.41
CA GLY A 119 4.43 -2.60 2.53
C GLY A 119 3.49 -3.74 2.88
N ALA A 120 2.18 -3.50 2.79
CA ALA A 120 1.18 -4.54 2.99
C ALA A 120 0.04 -4.42 1.98
N ALA A 121 -0.37 -5.55 1.42
CA ALA A 121 -1.54 -5.68 0.56
C ALA A 121 -2.75 -6.14 1.36
N VAL A 122 -3.90 -5.52 1.12
CA VAL A 122 -5.20 -5.85 1.73
C VAL A 122 -6.24 -5.98 0.63
N VAL A 123 -7.02 -7.06 0.60
CA VAL A 123 -7.94 -7.34 -0.50
C VAL A 123 -9.34 -7.65 0.00
N ALA A 124 -10.32 -6.87 -0.43
CA ALA A 124 -11.73 -7.19 -0.18
C ALA A 124 -12.25 -8.11 -1.31
N VAL A 125 -12.81 -9.26 -0.93
CA VAL A 125 -13.19 -10.33 -1.84
C VAL A 125 -14.63 -10.72 -1.61
N ARG A 126 -15.41 -10.87 -2.71
CA ARG A 126 -16.74 -11.46 -2.59
C ARG A 126 -16.67 -12.98 -2.39
N ARG A 127 -15.80 -13.68 -3.16
CA ARG A 127 -15.73 -15.15 -3.18
C ARG A 127 -14.37 -15.72 -3.59
N GLY A 128 -13.79 -15.25 -4.69
CA GLY A 128 -12.54 -15.80 -5.23
C GLY A 128 -11.71 -14.73 -5.95
N GLY A 129 -10.48 -15.07 -6.35
CA GLY A 129 -9.55 -14.19 -7.05
C GLY A 129 -8.76 -13.24 -6.13
N GLY A 130 -8.96 -13.31 -4.81
CA GLY A 130 -8.26 -12.43 -3.87
C GLY A 130 -6.77 -12.62 -3.82
N THR A 131 -6.28 -13.86 -3.92
CA THR A 131 -4.84 -14.17 -3.93
C THR A 131 -4.13 -13.56 -5.13
N HIS A 132 -4.76 -13.56 -6.32
CA HIS A 132 -4.18 -12.94 -7.49
C HIS A 132 -4.04 -11.41 -7.32
N ALA A 133 -5.10 -10.74 -6.84
CA ALA A 133 -5.03 -9.31 -6.55
C ALA A 133 -4.01 -8.97 -5.44
N PHE A 134 -3.86 -9.85 -4.44
CA PHE A 134 -2.85 -9.76 -3.40
C PHE A 134 -1.44 -9.85 -3.98
N ASP A 135 -1.19 -10.82 -4.87
CA ASP A 135 0.09 -11.01 -5.53
C ASP A 135 0.44 -9.83 -6.45
N THR A 136 -0.53 -9.28 -7.18
CA THR A 136 -0.32 -8.10 -8.03
C THR A 136 0.27 -6.93 -7.24
N ILE A 137 -0.24 -6.65 -6.03
CA ILE A 137 0.30 -5.60 -5.17
C ILE A 137 1.68 -5.99 -4.62
N ASN A 138 1.84 -7.22 -4.15
CA ASN A 138 3.10 -7.68 -3.57
C ASN A 138 4.24 -7.73 -4.60
N HIS A 139 3.96 -8.05 -5.86
CA HIS A 139 4.96 -7.96 -6.93
C HIS A 139 5.54 -6.55 -7.06
N MET A 140 4.70 -5.50 -6.98
CA MET A 140 5.18 -4.12 -7.00
C MET A 140 6.05 -3.81 -5.77
N PHE A 141 5.63 -4.23 -4.59
CA PHE A 141 6.40 -4.04 -3.37
C PHE A 141 7.76 -4.72 -3.42
N LEU A 142 7.80 -5.99 -3.80
CA LEU A 142 9.04 -6.77 -3.91
C LEU A 142 9.98 -6.18 -4.96
N MET A 143 9.46 -5.81 -6.15
CA MET A 143 10.23 -5.16 -7.21
C MET A 143 10.81 -3.80 -6.76
N SER A 144 10.10 -3.10 -5.86
CA SER A 144 10.51 -1.79 -5.32
C SER A 144 11.44 -1.91 -4.10
N GLY A 145 11.80 -3.12 -3.66
CA GLY A 145 12.64 -3.34 -2.48
C GLY A 145 11.96 -3.01 -1.15
N VAL A 146 10.64 -3.08 -1.13
CA VAL A 146 9.80 -2.91 0.07
C VAL A 146 9.83 -4.19 0.90
N ILE A 147 9.81 -4.07 2.22
CA ILE A 147 9.75 -5.18 3.16
C ILE A 147 8.27 -5.54 3.36
N VAL A 148 7.86 -6.74 2.95
CA VAL A 148 6.48 -7.21 3.07
C VAL A 148 6.38 -8.15 4.27
N PRO A 149 5.72 -7.72 5.37
CA PRO A 149 5.48 -8.59 6.52
C PRO A 149 4.34 -9.57 6.24
N GLY A 150 4.41 -10.73 6.85
CA GLY A 150 3.26 -11.65 6.94
C GLY A 150 2.31 -11.24 8.06
N SER A 151 1.17 -11.93 8.13
CA SER A 151 0.21 -11.92 9.23
C SER A 151 -0.13 -13.37 9.62
N THR A 152 -1.18 -13.60 10.40
CA THR A 152 -1.59 -14.97 10.79
C THR A 152 -2.02 -15.83 9.60
N TYR A 153 -2.49 -15.20 8.52
CA TYR A 153 -2.85 -15.82 7.24
C TYR A 153 -2.69 -14.81 6.10
N TRP A 154 -3.16 -15.12 4.88
CA TRP A 154 -3.23 -14.12 3.81
C TRP A 154 -4.25 -13.04 4.12
N ASN A 155 -4.10 -11.85 3.52
CA ASN A 155 -4.87 -10.65 3.83
C ASN A 155 -6.15 -10.40 2.98
N PRO A 156 -6.79 -11.36 2.33
CA PRO A 156 -8.15 -11.23 1.86
C PRO A 156 -9.15 -11.23 3.00
N GLY A 157 -10.17 -10.35 2.90
CA GLY A 157 -11.36 -10.39 3.75
C GLY A 157 -12.60 -10.54 2.89
N PHE A 158 -13.55 -11.36 3.33
CA PHE A 158 -14.71 -11.76 2.55
C PHE A 158 -15.95 -10.94 2.87
N GLY A 159 -16.57 -10.35 1.85
CA GLY A 159 -17.82 -9.62 1.95
C GLY A 159 -18.28 -9.11 0.59
N ARG A 160 -19.59 -9.18 0.33
CA ARG A 160 -20.24 -8.67 -0.89
C ARG A 160 -20.83 -7.28 -0.65
N GLU A 161 -21.69 -7.18 0.35
CA GLU A 161 -22.35 -5.92 0.67
C GLU A 161 -21.43 -5.02 1.51
N LYS A 162 -21.72 -3.71 1.56
CA LYS A 162 -20.92 -2.77 2.36
C LYS A 162 -20.92 -3.16 3.83
N GLY A 163 -19.73 -3.24 4.43
CA GLY A 163 -19.54 -3.60 5.83
C GLY A 163 -19.74 -5.09 6.12
N GLU A 164 -20.04 -5.92 5.12
CA GLU A 164 -20.23 -7.36 5.36
C GLU A 164 -18.94 -8.05 5.80
N VAL A 165 -17.78 -7.51 5.42
CA VAL A 165 -16.47 -7.99 5.87
C VAL A 165 -16.29 -7.92 7.40
N ASP A 166 -17.05 -7.11 8.09
CA ASP A 166 -17.00 -7.05 9.56
C ASP A 166 -17.56 -8.32 10.24
N LYS A 167 -18.19 -9.21 9.45
CA LYS A 167 -18.62 -10.54 9.90
C LYS A 167 -17.55 -11.62 9.66
N ASP A 168 -16.47 -11.27 9.04
CA ASP A 168 -15.31 -12.15 8.78
C ASP A 168 -14.32 -12.02 9.96
N ASP A 169 -14.56 -12.77 11.02
CA ASP A 169 -13.75 -12.75 12.24
C ASP A 169 -12.29 -13.16 11.97
N GLU A 170 -12.03 -14.00 10.96
CA GLU A 170 -10.68 -14.39 10.60
C GLU A 170 -9.96 -13.22 9.95
N ALA A 171 -10.59 -12.53 8.99
CA ALA A 171 -10.03 -11.33 8.39
C ALA A 171 -9.79 -10.23 9.43
N ALA A 172 -10.71 -10.01 10.38
CA ALA A 172 -10.54 -9.01 11.42
C ALA A 172 -9.30 -9.29 12.29
N ARG A 173 -9.10 -10.55 12.72
CA ARG A 173 -7.89 -10.96 13.45
C ARG A 173 -6.64 -10.77 12.62
N ASN A 174 -6.68 -11.16 11.36
CA ASN A 174 -5.57 -11.03 10.40
C ASN A 174 -5.15 -9.57 10.21
N MET A 175 -6.11 -8.65 10.03
CA MET A 175 -5.83 -7.22 9.89
C MET A 175 -5.23 -6.61 11.16
N ALA A 176 -5.72 -7.02 12.32
CA ALA A 176 -5.17 -6.57 13.59
C ALA A 176 -3.73 -7.06 13.79
N ASP A 177 -3.46 -8.34 13.52
CA ASP A 177 -2.11 -8.93 13.58
C ASP A 177 -1.15 -8.26 12.58
N LEU A 178 -1.61 -8.03 11.35
CA LEU A 178 -0.84 -7.31 10.33
C LEU A 178 -0.42 -5.92 10.81
N GLY A 179 -1.34 -5.16 11.39
CA GLY A 179 -1.05 -3.83 11.94
C GLY A 179 -0.05 -3.88 13.10
N GLN A 180 -0.16 -4.87 14.00
CA GLN A 180 0.80 -5.10 15.09
C GLN A 180 2.18 -5.49 14.56
N THR A 181 2.23 -6.36 13.56
CA THR A 181 3.49 -6.78 12.92
C THR A 181 4.19 -5.61 12.22
N ILE A 182 3.42 -4.74 11.52
CA ILE A 182 3.96 -3.52 10.91
C ILE A 182 4.51 -2.58 11.99
N ALA A 183 3.80 -2.39 13.11
CA ALA A 183 4.25 -1.55 14.22
C ALA A 183 5.59 -2.05 14.79
N TRP A 184 5.65 -3.34 15.14
CA TRP A 184 6.86 -3.99 15.66
C TRP A 184 8.04 -3.88 14.68
N LEU A 185 7.81 -4.19 13.39
CA LEU A 185 8.84 -4.14 12.36
C LEU A 185 9.35 -2.71 12.13
N GLY A 186 8.46 -1.72 12.14
CA GLY A 186 8.82 -0.32 12.01
C GLY A 186 9.71 0.15 13.16
N GLU A 187 9.40 -0.21 14.39
CA GLU A 187 10.24 0.07 15.55
C GLU A 187 11.63 -0.60 15.42
N ALA A 188 11.66 -1.86 14.99
CA ALA A 188 12.92 -2.58 14.79
C ALA A 188 13.80 -1.91 13.72
N ILE A 189 13.20 -1.50 12.60
CA ILE A 189 13.90 -0.79 11.51
C ILE A 189 14.40 0.58 12.01
N HIS A 190 13.55 1.35 12.68
CA HIS A 190 13.88 2.69 13.16
C HIS A 190 15.04 2.63 14.18
N ASN A 191 14.99 1.71 15.12
CA ASN A 191 16.01 1.55 16.16
C ASN A 191 17.36 1.06 15.61
N HIS A 192 17.37 0.42 14.44
CA HIS A 192 18.59 -0.10 13.79
C HIS A 192 19.00 0.67 12.52
N ALA A 193 18.27 1.69 12.10
CA ALA A 193 18.54 2.47 10.89
C ALA A 193 19.96 3.05 10.87
N ASN A 194 20.47 3.50 12.01
CA ASN A 194 21.82 4.03 12.15
C ASN A 194 22.93 2.99 11.89
N ARG A 195 22.67 1.70 12.10
CA ARG A 195 23.66 0.62 11.85
C ARG A 195 23.76 0.28 10.36
N ARG A 196 22.67 0.35 9.62
CA ARG A 196 22.62 0.01 8.18
C ARG A 196 23.17 1.14 7.32
N ALA A 197 22.89 2.39 7.67
CA ALA A 197 23.48 3.56 7.02
C ALA A 197 25.01 3.56 7.15
N ALA A 198 25.55 3.16 8.31
CA ALA A 198 27.00 3.05 8.53
C ALA A 198 27.66 1.90 7.75
N ALA A 199 26.92 0.86 7.37
CA ALA A 199 27.45 -0.27 6.59
C ALA A 199 27.47 0.00 5.07
N CYS A 200 26.52 0.79 4.54
CA CYS A 200 26.46 1.14 3.11
C CYS A 200 27.43 2.25 2.68
N VAL A 201 28.10 2.91 3.60
CA VAL A 201 29.09 3.99 3.30
C VAL A 201 30.50 3.42 3.04
N ARG A 202 30.70 2.09 3.11
CA ARG A 202 32.01 1.44 2.96
C ARG A 202 32.23 0.74 1.63
N GLU A 203 31.38 0.96 0.65
CA GLU A 203 31.59 0.58 -0.77
C GLU A 203 31.54 1.83 -1.65
#